data_accba04255466accb63b12b12af02a9c
#
_entry.id   accba04255466accb63b12b12af02a9c
#
_cell.length_a   1.000
_cell.length_b   1.000
_cell.length_c   1.000
_cell.angle_alpha   90.00
_cell.angle_beta   90.00
_cell.angle_gamma   90.00
#
_symmetry.space_group_name_H-M   'P 1'
#
loop_
_entity.id
_entity.type
_entity.pdbx_description
1 polymer ?
#
loop_
_entity_poly.entity_id
_entity_poly.type
_entity_poly.pdbx_seq_one_letter_code
_entity_poly.pdbx_strand_id
1 'polypeptide(L)'
;MKATRENPILYIVIPCYNEQEVLPITSKLFLKKITDLVAAGKISDDSRVLFVNDGSKDKTWSIICDLAKSDKHYIGISQSRNRGHQNAVLAGLMEAKDKCDITISIDCDGQDDINAMDAMVDAYVNDGCEVVYGVRSKRDTDTFFKRFTAESFYKLLNAMGAEVVYNHADYRLMSARVLHEFANFKEVNLFLRGMVPLVGFKSTSVAYERHERIAGESHYPLSKMLSLAFDGITSLSVKPIRFITGFGVIVALISFIGVIWAIVEALLGA
;
A
#
# COMPACT_ATOMS: atom_id res chain seq x y z
N MET A 1 8.12 18.11 -25.68
CA MET A 1 6.78 18.66 -25.53
C MET A 1 6.26 18.24 -24.17
N LYS A 2 5.95 19.17 -23.24
CA LYS A 2 5.16 18.83 -22.05
C LYS A 2 3.76 18.47 -22.57
N ALA A 3 3.36 17.21 -22.48
CA ALA A 3 1.97 16.86 -22.66
C ALA A 3 1.18 17.68 -21.63
N THR A 4 0.18 18.39 -22.06
CA THR A 4 -0.75 19.10 -21.19
C THR A 4 -1.47 18.03 -20.38
N ARG A 5 -1.21 17.99 -19.06
CA ARG A 5 -1.85 17.07 -18.11
C ARG A 5 -3.16 17.67 -17.59
N GLU A 6 -3.82 18.47 -18.43
CA GLU A 6 -5.06 19.17 -18.07
C GLU A 6 -6.22 18.19 -18.00
N ASN A 7 -7.01 18.30 -16.94
CA ASN A 7 -8.21 17.50 -16.70
C ASN A 7 -8.00 15.97 -16.79
N PRO A 8 -7.04 15.37 -16.03
CA PRO A 8 -6.80 13.95 -16.08
C PRO A 8 -8.03 13.16 -15.60
N ILE A 9 -8.23 11.97 -16.16
CA ILE A 9 -9.19 10.99 -15.62
C ILE A 9 -8.60 10.40 -14.35
N LEU A 10 -9.30 10.60 -13.22
CA LEU A 10 -8.92 10.06 -11.91
C LEU A 10 -9.75 8.83 -11.55
N TYR A 11 -9.11 7.73 -11.14
CA TYR A 11 -9.76 6.62 -10.45
C TYR A 11 -9.34 6.59 -8.98
N ILE A 12 -10.31 6.77 -8.05
CA ILE A 12 -10.09 6.56 -6.62
C ILE A 12 -10.27 5.08 -6.33
N VAL A 13 -9.20 4.38 -5.96
CA VAL A 13 -9.17 2.94 -5.70
C VAL A 13 -9.33 2.68 -4.21
N ILE A 14 -10.40 1.98 -3.83
CA ILE A 14 -10.81 1.77 -2.44
C ILE A 14 -10.97 0.28 -2.15
N PRO A 15 -10.02 -0.36 -1.44
CA PRO A 15 -10.18 -1.73 -0.99
C PRO A 15 -11.23 -1.83 0.12
N CYS A 16 -12.13 -2.81 0.02
CA CYS A 16 -13.24 -3.04 0.96
C CYS A 16 -13.26 -4.50 1.41
N TYR A 17 -13.25 -4.74 2.71
CA TYR A 17 -13.46 -6.06 3.31
C TYR A 17 -14.30 -5.98 4.57
N ASN A 18 -15.56 -6.44 4.49
CA ASN A 18 -16.57 -6.36 5.56
C ASN A 18 -16.78 -4.92 6.05
N GLU A 19 -17.08 -4.01 5.12
CA GLU A 19 -17.25 -2.56 5.35
C GLU A 19 -18.72 -2.12 5.17
N GLN A 20 -19.71 -3.01 5.41
CA GLN A 20 -21.14 -2.72 5.22
C GLN A 20 -21.64 -1.51 6.03
N GLU A 21 -21.02 -1.20 7.18
CA GLU A 21 -21.41 -0.09 8.04
C GLU A 21 -20.79 1.24 7.61
N VAL A 22 -19.58 1.19 7.06
CA VAL A 22 -18.77 2.35 6.69
C VAL A 22 -19.09 2.84 5.30
N LEU A 23 -19.21 1.92 4.34
CA LEU A 23 -19.35 2.19 2.92
C LEU A 23 -20.52 3.12 2.56
N PRO A 24 -21.74 3.01 3.17
CA PRO A 24 -22.85 3.92 2.89
C PRO A 24 -22.57 5.39 3.26
N ILE A 25 -21.63 5.63 4.17
CA ILE A 25 -21.23 6.96 4.63
C ILE A 25 -20.09 7.49 3.76
N THR A 26 -19.01 6.72 3.64
CA THR A 26 -17.77 7.16 2.96
C THR A 26 -17.93 7.24 1.45
N SER A 27 -18.76 6.40 0.82
CA SER A 27 -19.05 6.51 -0.61
C SER A 27 -19.51 7.91 -1.03
N LYS A 28 -20.37 8.53 -0.22
CA LYS A 28 -20.85 9.90 -0.48
C LYS A 28 -19.76 10.95 -0.40
N LEU A 29 -18.79 10.76 0.52
CA LEU A 29 -17.64 11.65 0.64
C LEU A 29 -16.72 11.54 -0.59
N PHE A 30 -16.49 10.32 -1.09
CA PHE A 30 -15.67 10.11 -2.29
C PHE A 30 -16.37 10.67 -3.54
N LEU A 31 -17.68 10.46 -3.70
CA LEU A 31 -18.43 11.06 -4.81
C LEU A 31 -18.38 12.58 -4.76
N LYS A 32 -18.62 13.16 -3.58
CA LYS A 32 -18.52 14.61 -3.39
C LYS A 32 -17.15 15.12 -3.77
N LYS A 33 -16.07 14.44 -3.39
CA LYS A 33 -14.71 14.83 -3.74
C LYS A 33 -14.47 14.81 -5.26
N ILE A 34 -14.93 13.77 -5.97
CA ILE A 34 -14.87 13.76 -7.45
C ILE A 34 -15.62 14.95 -8.03
N THR A 35 -16.88 15.18 -7.61
CA THR A 35 -17.68 16.28 -8.14
C THR A 35 -17.07 17.65 -7.83
N ASP A 36 -16.49 17.85 -6.65
CA ASP A 36 -15.80 19.09 -6.29
C ASP A 36 -14.55 19.31 -7.17
N LEU A 37 -13.73 18.27 -7.43
CA LEU A 37 -12.55 18.35 -8.30
C LEU A 37 -12.93 18.60 -9.76
N VAL A 38 -14.01 17.98 -10.26
CA VAL A 38 -14.55 18.23 -11.61
C VAL A 38 -15.04 19.68 -11.72
N ALA A 39 -15.81 20.16 -10.76
CA ALA A 39 -16.31 21.53 -10.73
C ALA A 39 -15.18 22.56 -10.67
N ALA A 40 -14.05 22.23 -10.02
CA ALA A 40 -12.85 23.04 -9.98
C ALA A 40 -12.00 22.94 -11.27
N GLY A 41 -12.39 22.13 -12.26
CA GLY A 41 -11.64 21.91 -13.50
C GLY A 41 -10.29 21.21 -13.32
N LYS A 42 -10.14 20.47 -12.23
CA LYS A 42 -8.88 19.75 -11.89
C LYS A 42 -8.81 18.35 -12.47
N ILE A 43 -9.96 17.71 -12.69
CA ILE A 43 -10.09 16.34 -13.25
C ILE A 43 -11.27 16.27 -14.23
N SER A 44 -11.27 15.23 -15.08
CA SER A 44 -12.35 14.93 -16.03
C SER A 44 -13.61 14.40 -15.34
N ASP A 45 -14.81 14.66 -15.91
CA ASP A 45 -16.09 14.04 -15.50
C ASP A 45 -16.13 12.53 -15.76
N ASP A 46 -15.16 12.00 -16.51
CA ASP A 46 -14.96 10.56 -16.69
C ASP A 46 -14.25 9.89 -15.51
N SER A 47 -13.93 10.64 -14.46
CA SER A 47 -13.32 10.11 -13.23
C SER A 47 -14.28 9.19 -12.47
N ARG A 48 -13.74 8.22 -11.72
CA ARG A 48 -14.53 7.15 -11.07
C ARG A 48 -14.03 6.87 -9.64
N VAL A 49 -14.93 6.37 -8.81
CA VAL A 49 -14.65 5.71 -7.53
C VAL A 49 -14.72 4.20 -7.77
N LEU A 50 -13.57 3.54 -7.71
CA LEU A 50 -13.44 2.09 -7.91
C LEU A 50 -13.36 1.39 -6.56
N PHE A 51 -14.45 0.73 -6.16
CA PHE A 51 -14.47 -0.14 -4.99
C PHE A 51 -13.97 -1.54 -5.34
N VAL A 52 -13.06 -2.06 -4.53
CA VAL A 52 -12.51 -3.41 -4.68
C VAL A 52 -12.97 -4.28 -3.52
N ASN A 53 -13.96 -5.12 -3.73
CA ASN A 53 -14.40 -6.07 -2.73
C ASN A 53 -13.40 -7.22 -2.59
N ASP A 54 -12.75 -7.35 -1.45
CA ASP A 54 -11.79 -8.42 -1.13
C ASP A 54 -12.48 -9.67 -0.55
N GLY A 55 -13.51 -10.16 -1.26
CA GLY A 55 -14.24 -11.37 -0.85
C GLY A 55 -14.97 -11.22 0.49
N SER A 56 -15.65 -10.10 0.71
CA SER A 56 -16.45 -9.83 1.91
C SER A 56 -17.55 -10.89 2.13
N LYS A 57 -17.86 -11.15 3.39
CA LYS A 57 -18.90 -12.11 3.81
C LYS A 57 -20.20 -11.44 4.25
N ASP A 58 -20.19 -10.12 4.36
CA ASP A 58 -21.30 -9.27 4.74
C ASP A 58 -21.98 -8.64 3.50
N LYS A 59 -22.74 -7.58 3.69
CA LYS A 59 -23.46 -6.87 2.61
C LYS A 59 -22.59 -5.93 1.77
N THR A 60 -21.29 -5.86 1.99
CA THR A 60 -20.39 -4.91 1.30
C THR A 60 -20.53 -4.98 -0.21
N TRP A 61 -20.50 -6.20 -0.80
CA TRP A 61 -20.60 -6.34 -2.24
C TRP A 61 -21.96 -5.91 -2.81
N SER A 62 -23.07 -6.23 -2.13
CA SER A 62 -24.40 -5.78 -2.57
C SER A 62 -24.53 -4.26 -2.54
N ILE A 63 -23.95 -3.60 -1.52
CA ILE A 63 -23.91 -2.14 -1.43
C ILE A 63 -23.13 -1.53 -2.59
N ILE A 64 -21.96 -2.09 -2.93
CA ILE A 64 -21.15 -1.64 -4.09
C ILE A 64 -21.96 -1.75 -5.39
N CYS A 65 -22.65 -2.88 -5.60
CA CYS A 65 -23.48 -3.08 -6.77
C CYS A 65 -24.64 -2.05 -6.87
N ASP A 66 -25.24 -1.71 -5.74
CA ASP A 66 -26.33 -0.73 -5.70
C ASP A 66 -25.81 0.70 -5.91
N LEU A 67 -24.66 1.06 -5.37
CA LEU A 67 -23.97 2.31 -5.66
C LEU A 67 -23.68 2.45 -7.17
N ALA A 68 -23.11 1.42 -7.79
CA ALA A 68 -22.79 1.42 -9.23
C ALA A 68 -24.01 1.56 -10.14
N LYS A 69 -25.21 1.14 -9.67
CA LYS A 69 -26.48 1.40 -10.38
C LYS A 69 -27.00 2.82 -10.17
N SER A 70 -26.68 3.43 -9.03
CA SER A 70 -27.23 4.73 -8.62
C SER A 70 -26.54 5.92 -9.29
N ASP A 71 -25.24 5.81 -9.57
CA ASP A 71 -24.44 6.89 -10.14
C ASP A 71 -23.31 6.34 -11.01
N LYS A 72 -23.09 6.96 -12.19
CA LYS A 72 -22.06 6.58 -13.18
C LYS A 72 -20.62 6.63 -12.64
N HIS A 73 -20.37 7.44 -11.62
CA HIS A 73 -19.04 7.58 -11.05
C HIS A 73 -18.64 6.41 -10.15
N TYR A 74 -19.59 5.58 -9.71
CA TYR A 74 -19.27 4.40 -8.93
C TYR A 74 -19.07 3.18 -9.82
N ILE A 75 -17.99 2.49 -9.61
CA ILE A 75 -17.71 1.19 -10.21
C ILE A 75 -17.18 0.23 -9.15
N GLY A 76 -17.34 -1.06 -9.38
CA GLY A 76 -16.88 -2.08 -8.43
C GLY A 76 -16.34 -3.31 -9.11
N ILE A 77 -15.31 -3.90 -8.50
CA ILE A 77 -14.82 -5.23 -8.84
C ILE A 77 -14.83 -6.11 -7.59
N SER A 78 -14.96 -7.42 -7.77
CA SER A 78 -14.97 -8.37 -6.66
C SER A 78 -13.95 -9.49 -6.89
N GLN A 79 -13.10 -9.71 -5.90
CA GLN A 79 -12.23 -10.87 -5.84
C GLN A 79 -13.03 -12.11 -5.42
N SER A 80 -12.65 -13.28 -5.91
CA SER A 80 -13.32 -14.56 -5.60
C SER A 80 -13.21 -14.99 -4.14
N ARG A 81 -12.23 -14.45 -3.39
CA ARG A 81 -12.00 -14.69 -1.96
C ARG A 81 -11.16 -13.57 -1.37
N ASN A 82 -11.10 -13.49 -0.06
CA ASN A 82 -10.15 -12.58 0.63
C ASN A 82 -8.70 -12.95 0.27
N ARG A 83 -7.99 -11.98 -0.29
CA ARG A 83 -6.57 -12.07 -0.69
C ARG A 83 -5.70 -11.12 0.13
N GLY A 84 -6.32 -10.31 0.99
CA GLY A 84 -5.67 -9.31 1.83
C GLY A 84 -5.55 -7.94 1.16
N HIS A 85 -5.44 -6.91 2.00
CA HIS A 85 -5.49 -5.51 1.63
C HIS A 85 -4.57 -5.14 0.45
N GLN A 86 -3.29 -5.57 0.48
CA GLN A 86 -2.33 -5.25 -0.58
C GLN A 86 -2.75 -5.80 -1.95
N ASN A 87 -3.28 -7.02 -1.99
CA ASN A 87 -3.79 -7.63 -3.22
C ASN A 87 -5.06 -6.95 -3.72
N ALA A 88 -5.93 -6.48 -2.81
CA ALA A 88 -7.11 -5.73 -3.20
C ALA A 88 -6.75 -4.37 -3.81
N VAL A 89 -5.81 -3.64 -3.19
CA VAL A 89 -5.28 -2.40 -3.77
C VAL A 89 -4.67 -2.67 -5.15
N LEU A 90 -3.78 -3.67 -5.26
CA LEU A 90 -3.15 -4.02 -6.55
C LEU A 90 -4.18 -4.37 -7.62
N ALA A 91 -5.22 -5.15 -7.28
CA ALA A 91 -6.28 -5.51 -8.23
C ALA A 91 -6.99 -4.27 -8.77
N GLY A 92 -7.32 -3.29 -7.90
CA GLY A 92 -7.93 -2.04 -8.32
C GLY A 92 -7.01 -1.18 -9.19
N LEU A 93 -5.72 -1.10 -8.85
CA LEU A 93 -4.73 -0.38 -9.63
C LEU A 93 -4.55 -0.98 -11.03
N MET A 94 -4.49 -2.31 -11.13
CA MET A 94 -4.36 -3.03 -12.41
C MET A 94 -5.63 -2.92 -13.26
N GLU A 95 -6.81 -2.89 -12.64
CA GLU A 95 -8.08 -2.65 -13.35
C GLU A 95 -8.14 -1.22 -13.91
N ALA A 96 -7.58 -0.26 -13.20
CA ALA A 96 -7.62 1.17 -13.56
C ALA A 96 -6.57 1.57 -14.61
N LYS A 97 -5.43 0.87 -14.71
CA LYS A 97 -4.21 1.30 -15.43
C LYS A 97 -4.40 1.70 -16.89
N ASP A 98 -5.37 1.08 -17.60
CA ASP A 98 -5.68 1.37 -19.01
C ASP A 98 -6.94 2.23 -19.18
N LYS A 99 -7.54 2.71 -18.08
CA LYS A 99 -8.84 3.40 -18.06
C LYS A 99 -8.77 4.82 -17.51
N CYS A 100 -7.65 5.21 -16.94
CA CYS A 100 -7.46 6.52 -16.33
C CYS A 100 -6.03 7.04 -16.56
N ASP A 101 -5.83 8.34 -16.31
CA ASP A 101 -4.52 8.98 -16.36
C ASP A 101 -3.79 8.86 -15.00
N ILE A 102 -4.57 8.92 -13.92
CA ILE A 102 -4.07 8.84 -12.53
C ILE A 102 -5.00 8.01 -11.66
N THR A 103 -4.41 7.34 -10.69
CA THR A 103 -5.13 6.69 -9.59
C THR A 103 -4.79 7.34 -8.26
N ILE A 104 -5.73 7.34 -7.33
CA ILE A 104 -5.45 7.59 -5.91
C ILE A 104 -5.99 6.41 -5.11
N SER A 105 -5.09 5.65 -4.46
CA SER A 105 -5.49 4.62 -3.49
C SER A 105 -5.75 5.24 -2.12
N ILE A 106 -6.83 4.85 -1.45
CA ILE A 106 -7.21 5.32 -0.11
C ILE A 106 -8.03 4.24 0.60
N ASP A 107 -7.93 4.19 1.94
CA ASP A 107 -8.72 3.26 2.75
C ASP A 107 -10.20 3.66 2.81
N CYS A 108 -11.10 2.67 2.94
CA CYS A 108 -12.54 2.88 3.00
C CYS A 108 -13.01 3.56 4.30
N ASP A 109 -12.22 3.53 5.38
CA ASP A 109 -12.62 3.83 6.76
C ASP A 109 -12.78 5.32 7.10
N GLY A 110 -12.45 6.20 6.14
CA GLY A 110 -12.55 7.65 6.29
C GLY A 110 -11.56 8.28 7.27
N GLN A 111 -10.50 7.57 7.65
CA GLN A 111 -9.47 8.11 8.55
C GLN A 111 -8.50 9.06 7.86
N ASP A 112 -8.19 8.83 6.58
CA ASP A 112 -7.27 9.66 5.82
C ASP A 112 -8.01 10.88 5.25
N ASP A 113 -7.44 12.08 5.38
CA ASP A 113 -8.07 13.32 4.93
C ASP A 113 -8.22 13.35 3.41
N ILE A 114 -9.46 13.24 2.95
CA ILE A 114 -9.83 13.22 1.53
C ILE A 114 -9.44 14.54 0.82
N ASN A 115 -9.28 15.66 1.56
CA ASN A 115 -8.93 16.94 0.97
C ASN A 115 -7.47 17.00 0.50
N ALA A 116 -6.60 16.11 0.98
CA ALA A 116 -5.25 16.00 0.47
C ALA A 116 -5.19 15.61 -1.03
N MET A 117 -6.28 15.05 -1.58
CA MET A 117 -6.38 14.74 -3.02
C MET A 117 -6.20 15.96 -3.90
N ASP A 118 -6.66 17.15 -3.47
CA ASP A 118 -6.49 18.39 -4.22
C ASP A 118 -5.01 18.70 -4.48
N ALA A 119 -4.20 18.64 -3.42
CA ALA A 119 -2.76 18.87 -3.51
C ALA A 119 -2.03 17.74 -4.27
N MET A 120 -2.52 16.49 -4.17
CA MET A 120 -1.96 15.37 -4.94
C MET A 120 -2.19 15.54 -6.44
N VAL A 121 -3.40 15.94 -6.85
CA VAL A 121 -3.72 16.22 -8.26
C VAL A 121 -2.92 17.42 -8.75
N ASP A 122 -2.81 18.49 -7.96
CA ASP A 122 -2.00 19.66 -8.31
C ASP A 122 -0.52 19.31 -8.52
N ALA A 123 0.06 18.46 -7.67
CA ALA A 123 1.43 17.99 -7.81
C ALA A 123 1.65 17.17 -9.12
N TYR A 124 0.65 16.40 -9.54
CA TYR A 124 0.70 15.70 -10.82
C TYR A 124 0.60 16.66 -12.00
N VAL A 125 -0.39 17.56 -11.99
CA VAL A 125 -0.69 18.47 -13.11
C VAL A 125 0.39 19.53 -13.25
N ASN A 126 0.74 20.23 -12.17
CA ASN A 126 1.59 21.41 -12.17
C ASN A 126 3.08 21.06 -12.05
N ASP A 127 3.43 20.14 -11.14
CA ASP A 127 4.83 19.83 -10.84
C ASP A 127 5.36 18.64 -11.65
N GLY A 128 4.49 17.93 -12.35
CA GLY A 128 4.85 16.77 -13.16
C GLY A 128 5.32 15.57 -12.34
N CYS A 129 4.83 15.42 -11.11
CA CYS A 129 5.09 14.26 -10.28
C CYS A 129 4.26 13.06 -10.77
N GLU A 130 4.89 11.90 -10.91
CA GLU A 130 4.22 10.67 -11.35
C GLU A 130 3.71 9.86 -10.14
N VAL A 131 4.32 10.05 -8.97
CA VAL A 131 3.91 9.44 -7.70
C VAL A 131 3.81 10.53 -6.65
N VAL A 132 2.69 10.57 -5.90
CA VAL A 132 2.53 11.47 -4.76
C VAL A 132 2.12 10.67 -3.53
N TYR A 133 2.98 10.68 -2.51
CA TYR A 133 2.74 9.96 -1.25
C TYR A 133 1.95 10.81 -0.27
N GLY A 134 0.86 10.29 0.27
CA GLY A 134 0.23 10.85 1.46
C GLY A 134 1.06 10.51 2.70
N VAL A 135 1.50 11.52 3.43
CA VAL A 135 2.29 11.39 4.66
C VAL A 135 1.54 11.96 5.83
N ARG A 136 1.39 11.19 6.89
CA ARG A 136 0.69 11.64 8.11
C ARG A 136 1.51 12.69 8.84
N SER A 137 0.93 13.90 9.03
CA SER A 137 1.62 15.07 9.57
C SER A 137 1.91 14.98 11.07
N LYS A 138 1.09 14.25 11.87
CA LYS A 138 1.25 14.11 13.31
C LYS A 138 1.03 12.69 13.81
N ARG A 139 1.87 12.26 14.77
CA ARG A 139 1.72 11.05 15.59
C ARG A 139 1.54 11.38 17.07
N ASP A 140 0.88 12.49 17.39
CA ASP A 140 0.77 12.98 18.78
C ASP A 140 -0.07 12.04 19.69
N THR A 141 -0.82 11.10 19.10
CA THR A 141 -1.62 10.10 19.83
C THR A 141 -0.91 8.75 20.06
N ASP A 142 0.28 8.54 19.50
CA ASP A 142 1.00 7.28 19.70
C ASP A 142 1.74 7.27 21.04
N THR A 143 1.55 6.20 21.83
CA THR A 143 2.33 5.96 23.04
C THR A 143 3.82 5.86 22.72
N PHE A 144 4.70 6.26 23.66
CA PHE A 144 6.16 6.20 23.52
C PHE A 144 6.64 4.82 23.01
N PHE A 145 6.03 3.74 23.49
CA PHE A 145 6.36 2.37 23.09
C PHE A 145 6.01 2.11 21.62
N LYS A 146 4.85 2.55 21.12
CA LYS A 146 4.46 2.41 19.70
C LYS A 146 5.37 3.21 18.78
N ARG A 147 5.76 4.40 19.19
CA ARG A 147 6.68 5.25 18.44
C ARG A 147 8.08 4.62 18.36
N PHE A 148 8.62 4.14 19.48
CA PHE A 148 9.92 3.48 19.55
C PHE A 148 9.97 2.19 18.71
N THR A 149 8.94 1.36 18.77
CA THR A 149 8.87 0.13 17.96
C THR A 149 8.75 0.42 16.48
N ALA A 150 7.97 1.44 16.08
CA ALA A 150 7.86 1.86 14.68
C ALA A 150 9.18 2.43 14.14
N GLU A 151 9.86 3.31 14.91
CA GLU A 151 11.16 3.87 14.51
C GLU A 151 12.23 2.78 14.39
N SER A 152 12.27 1.85 15.35
CA SER A 152 13.18 0.71 15.32
C SER A 152 12.93 -0.19 14.12
N PHE A 153 11.66 -0.41 13.76
CA PHE A 153 11.27 -1.16 12.58
C PHE A 153 11.74 -0.49 11.28
N TYR A 154 11.53 0.81 11.10
CA TYR A 154 12.01 1.52 9.92
C TYR A 154 13.53 1.57 9.84
N LYS A 155 14.22 1.73 10.99
CA LYS A 155 15.69 1.63 11.04
C LYS A 155 16.20 0.25 10.61
N LEU A 156 15.51 -0.81 11.06
CA LEU A 156 15.82 -2.19 10.67
C LEU A 156 15.61 -2.39 9.16
N LEU A 157 14.48 -1.95 8.61
CA LEU A 157 14.21 -2.02 7.17
C LEU A 157 15.30 -1.32 6.34
N ASN A 158 15.67 -0.09 6.72
CA ASN A 158 16.73 0.65 6.05
C ASN A 158 18.09 -0.04 6.18
N ALA A 159 18.46 -0.54 7.37
CA ALA A 159 19.67 -1.31 7.59
C ALA A 159 19.69 -2.61 6.75
N MET A 160 18.52 -3.19 6.50
CA MET A 160 18.34 -4.36 5.64
C MET A 160 18.35 -4.00 4.15
N GLY A 161 18.38 -2.72 3.78
CA GLY A 161 18.48 -2.24 2.39
C GLY A 161 17.13 -2.00 1.71
N ALA A 162 16.04 -1.92 2.46
CA ALA A 162 14.74 -1.52 1.95
C ALA A 162 14.60 0.02 2.04
N GLU A 163 14.59 0.71 0.90
CA GLU A 163 14.31 2.14 0.86
C GLU A 163 12.80 2.36 0.98
N VAL A 164 12.33 2.59 2.21
CA VAL A 164 10.91 2.86 2.49
C VAL A 164 10.75 4.32 2.87
N VAL A 165 9.84 5.03 2.19
CA VAL A 165 9.49 6.41 2.56
C VAL A 165 8.89 6.39 3.97
N TYR A 166 9.49 7.17 4.89
CA TYR A 166 9.08 7.20 6.28
C TYR A 166 7.63 7.69 6.43
N ASN A 167 6.84 6.99 7.24
CA ASN A 167 5.47 7.39 7.64
C ASN A 167 4.43 7.54 6.52
N HIS A 168 4.69 6.99 5.29
CA HIS A 168 3.67 7.01 4.26
C HIS A 168 2.60 5.92 4.49
N ALA A 169 1.37 6.28 4.16
CA ALA A 169 0.23 5.38 4.15
C ALA A 169 0.06 4.70 2.77
N ASP A 170 -0.94 3.83 2.62
CA ASP A 170 -1.38 3.33 1.31
C ASP A 170 -2.19 4.38 0.53
N TYR A 171 -2.33 5.59 1.09
CA TYR A 171 -2.87 6.76 0.45
C TYR A 171 -1.81 7.38 -0.47
N ARG A 172 -1.98 7.19 -1.77
CA ARG A 172 -1.02 7.68 -2.77
C ARG A 172 -1.65 7.87 -4.13
N LEU A 173 -1.16 8.88 -4.87
CA LEU A 173 -1.43 9.06 -6.28
C LEU A 173 -0.35 8.34 -7.10
N MET A 174 -0.77 7.65 -8.14
CA MET A 174 0.12 7.08 -9.17
C MET A 174 -0.44 7.34 -10.56
N SER A 175 0.42 7.76 -11.50
CA SER A 175 0.01 7.91 -12.90
C SER A 175 -0.15 6.57 -13.60
N ALA A 176 -0.91 6.54 -14.70
CA ALA A 176 -1.04 5.36 -15.56
C ALA A 176 0.33 4.85 -16.03
N ARG A 177 1.26 5.76 -16.32
CA ARG A 177 2.64 5.41 -16.69
C ARG A 177 3.34 4.61 -15.60
N VAL A 178 3.21 5.03 -14.33
CA VAL A 178 3.74 4.28 -13.17
C VAL A 178 3.08 2.92 -13.06
N LEU A 179 1.75 2.85 -13.25
CA LEU A 179 1.00 1.59 -13.17
C LEU A 179 1.42 0.60 -14.26
N HIS A 180 1.70 1.05 -15.48
CA HIS A 180 2.20 0.19 -16.55
C HIS A 180 3.56 -0.41 -16.22
N GLU A 181 4.50 0.37 -15.69
CA GLU A 181 5.79 -0.15 -15.24
C GLU A 181 5.63 -1.05 -14.00
N PHE A 182 4.76 -0.66 -13.07
CA PHE A 182 4.47 -1.44 -11.88
C PHE A 182 3.86 -2.82 -12.20
N ALA A 183 3.09 -2.94 -13.28
CA ALA A 183 2.53 -4.21 -13.75
C ALA A 183 3.59 -5.25 -14.17
N ASN A 184 4.84 -4.83 -14.41
CA ASN A 184 5.96 -5.73 -14.72
C ASN A 184 6.52 -6.43 -13.47
N PHE A 185 6.23 -5.93 -12.27
CA PHE A 185 6.61 -6.58 -11.02
C PHE A 185 5.72 -7.81 -10.78
N LYS A 186 6.35 -8.96 -10.58
CA LYS A 186 5.67 -10.26 -10.44
C LYS A 186 5.92 -10.91 -9.08
N GLU A 187 6.22 -10.09 -8.08
CA GLU A 187 6.46 -10.55 -6.72
C GLU A 187 5.20 -11.18 -6.13
N VAL A 188 5.38 -12.35 -5.51
CA VAL A 188 4.30 -13.08 -4.84
C VAL A 188 3.98 -12.44 -3.49
N ASN A 189 5.02 -12.01 -2.77
CA ASN A 189 4.90 -11.34 -1.48
C ASN A 189 4.83 -9.82 -1.70
N LEU A 190 3.61 -9.30 -1.82
CA LEU A 190 3.38 -7.90 -2.11
C LEU A 190 3.66 -7.03 -0.87
N PHE A 191 4.59 -6.10 -1.04
CA PHE A 191 4.80 -4.99 -0.12
C PHE A 191 4.80 -3.68 -0.92
N LEU A 192 3.60 -3.21 -1.28
CA LEU A 192 3.40 -2.06 -2.18
C LEU A 192 4.16 -0.82 -1.72
N ARG A 193 4.27 -0.60 -0.40
CA ARG A 193 4.99 0.55 0.17
C ARG A 193 6.48 0.57 -0.19
N GLY A 194 7.09 -0.60 -0.33
CA GLY A 194 8.49 -0.71 -0.71
C GLY A 194 8.70 -0.87 -2.21
N MET A 195 7.70 -1.39 -2.93
CA MET A 195 7.82 -1.65 -4.37
C MET A 195 7.60 -0.39 -5.21
N VAL A 196 6.67 0.51 -4.83
CA VAL A 196 6.38 1.73 -5.58
C VAL A 196 7.60 2.64 -5.76
N PRO A 197 8.46 2.87 -4.73
CA PRO A 197 9.70 3.64 -4.92
C PRO A 197 10.66 3.04 -5.95
N LEU A 198 10.66 1.71 -6.15
CA LEU A 198 11.54 1.02 -7.09
C LEU A 198 11.25 1.37 -8.55
N VAL A 199 10.06 1.89 -8.86
CA VAL A 199 9.72 2.33 -10.22
C VAL A 199 10.53 3.56 -10.64
N GLY A 200 10.99 4.38 -9.68
CA GLY A 200 12.02 5.41 -9.91
C GLY A 200 11.53 6.68 -10.62
N PHE A 201 10.23 6.92 -10.72
CA PHE A 201 9.70 8.16 -11.32
C PHE A 201 9.74 9.34 -10.34
N LYS A 202 9.62 10.56 -10.91
CA LYS A 202 9.55 11.79 -10.11
C LYS A 202 8.41 11.70 -9.10
N SER A 203 8.74 11.86 -7.84
CA SER A 203 7.80 11.74 -6.72
C SER A 203 7.88 12.92 -5.77
N THR A 204 6.81 13.13 -5.03
CA THR A 204 6.72 14.08 -3.91
C THR A 204 5.81 13.54 -2.82
N SER A 205 5.67 14.26 -1.72
CA SER A 205 4.76 13.93 -0.63
C SER A 205 3.84 15.09 -0.28
N VAL A 206 2.61 14.76 0.10
CA VAL A 206 1.60 15.68 0.62
C VAL A 206 1.30 15.27 2.06
N ALA A 207 1.48 16.20 2.98
CA ALA A 207 1.16 15.97 4.39
C ALA A 207 -0.35 16.10 4.61
N TYR A 208 -0.93 15.19 5.42
CA TYR A 208 -2.33 15.25 5.80
C TYR A 208 -2.54 14.85 7.26
N GLU A 209 -3.67 15.27 7.83
CA GLU A 209 -4.07 14.88 9.19
C GLU A 209 -4.89 13.59 9.14
N ARG A 210 -4.67 12.71 10.12
CA ARG A 210 -5.46 11.50 10.26
C ARG A 210 -6.59 11.74 11.26
N HIS A 211 -7.82 11.42 10.85
CA HIS A 211 -9.01 11.50 11.68
C HIS A 211 -9.29 10.17 12.40
N GLU A 212 -10.23 10.22 13.34
CA GLU A 212 -10.78 8.99 13.92
C GLU A 212 -11.61 8.24 12.88
N ARG A 213 -11.70 6.91 13.04
CA ARG A 213 -12.50 6.06 12.15
C ARG A 213 -13.98 6.46 12.25
N ILE A 214 -14.65 6.61 11.11
CA ILE A 214 -16.05 7.05 11.04
C ILE A 214 -16.98 5.98 11.63
N ALA A 215 -16.71 4.68 11.42
CA ALA A 215 -17.46 3.54 11.95
C ALA A 215 -16.63 2.25 11.89
N GLY A 216 -17.09 1.19 12.57
CA GLY A 216 -16.48 -0.14 12.57
C GLY A 216 -15.29 -0.28 13.53
N GLU A 217 -14.83 -1.55 13.70
CA GLU A 217 -13.70 -1.88 14.57
C GLU A 217 -12.42 -2.13 13.77
N SER A 218 -11.27 -1.88 14.42
CA SER A 218 -9.96 -2.17 13.80
C SER A 218 -9.67 -3.66 13.81
N HIS A 219 -9.61 -4.29 12.64
CA HIS A 219 -9.30 -5.70 12.46
C HIS A 219 -7.79 -5.99 12.28
N TYR A 220 -6.90 -5.16 12.83
CA TYR A 220 -5.45 -5.31 12.67
C TYR A 220 -4.75 -5.77 13.96
N PRO A 221 -4.76 -7.08 14.27
CA PRO A 221 -4.06 -7.62 15.44
C PRO A 221 -2.53 -7.51 15.25
N LEU A 222 -1.79 -7.52 16.37
CA LEU A 222 -0.32 -7.43 16.41
C LEU A 222 0.36 -8.49 15.51
N SER A 223 -0.23 -9.70 15.43
CA SER A 223 0.27 -10.78 14.58
C SER A 223 0.29 -10.41 13.08
N LYS A 224 -0.74 -9.70 12.60
CA LYS A 224 -0.76 -9.21 11.22
C LYS A 224 0.27 -8.10 10.96
N MET A 225 0.52 -7.24 11.95
CA MET A 225 1.57 -6.22 11.86
C MET A 225 2.96 -6.87 11.75
N LEU A 226 3.23 -7.91 12.54
CA LEU A 226 4.49 -8.66 12.47
C LEU A 226 4.64 -9.41 11.14
N SER A 227 3.57 -10.06 10.67
CA SER A 227 3.57 -10.71 9.35
C SER A 227 3.92 -9.71 8.23
N LEU A 228 3.25 -8.56 8.19
CA LEU A 228 3.54 -7.51 7.21
C LEU A 228 5.00 -7.02 7.29
N ALA A 229 5.55 -6.96 8.51
CA ALA A 229 6.94 -6.61 8.72
C ALA A 229 7.90 -7.65 8.12
N PHE A 230 7.65 -8.94 8.39
CA PHE A 230 8.43 -10.03 7.81
C PHE A 230 8.31 -10.10 6.30
N ASP A 231 7.09 -9.94 5.76
CA ASP A 231 6.84 -9.90 4.32
C ASP A 231 7.63 -8.75 3.67
N GLY A 232 7.63 -7.56 4.29
CA GLY A 232 8.41 -6.42 3.81
C GLY A 232 9.92 -6.68 3.80
N ILE A 233 10.48 -7.26 4.88
CA ILE A 233 11.90 -7.57 4.97
C ILE A 233 12.30 -8.64 3.93
N THR A 234 11.53 -9.71 3.80
CA THR A 234 11.85 -10.83 2.90
C THR A 234 11.64 -10.49 1.43
N SER A 235 10.70 -9.59 1.11
CA SER A 235 10.43 -9.15 -0.26
C SER A 235 11.46 -8.14 -0.78
N LEU A 236 11.97 -7.27 0.09
CA LEU A 236 12.84 -6.16 -0.32
C LEU A 236 14.34 -6.39 -0.04
N SER A 237 14.68 -7.46 0.67
CA SER A 237 16.08 -7.67 1.09
C SER A 237 16.53 -9.11 0.97
N VAL A 238 17.70 -9.29 0.38
CA VAL A 238 18.43 -10.58 0.36
C VAL A 238 19.29 -10.78 1.62
N LYS A 239 19.43 -9.78 2.50
CA LYS A 239 20.28 -9.86 3.69
C LYS A 239 19.87 -10.94 4.68
N PRO A 240 18.55 -11.20 4.97
CA PRO A 240 18.15 -12.30 5.84
C PRO A 240 18.64 -13.65 5.34
N ILE A 241 18.53 -13.90 4.03
CA ILE A 241 19.00 -15.16 3.42
C ILE A 241 20.52 -15.28 3.55
N ARG A 242 21.28 -14.22 3.27
CA ARG A 242 22.73 -14.20 3.43
C ARG A 242 23.15 -14.45 4.87
N PHE A 243 22.45 -13.87 5.85
CA PHE A 243 22.71 -14.11 7.26
C PHE A 243 22.48 -15.57 7.65
N ILE A 244 21.34 -16.15 7.25
CA ILE A 244 21.01 -17.57 7.51
C ILE A 244 22.07 -18.48 6.86
N THR A 245 22.44 -18.20 5.60
CA THR A 245 23.46 -18.98 4.88
C THR A 245 24.81 -18.88 5.59
N GLY A 246 25.25 -17.69 5.97
CA GLY A 246 26.50 -17.48 6.69
C GLY A 246 26.53 -18.20 8.04
N PHE A 247 25.43 -18.10 8.80
CA PHE A 247 25.29 -18.84 10.07
C PHE A 247 25.33 -20.35 9.85
N GLY A 248 24.62 -20.86 8.84
CA GLY A 248 24.62 -22.28 8.47
C GLY A 248 26.03 -22.79 8.12
N VAL A 249 26.80 -22.02 7.35
CA VAL A 249 28.20 -22.34 7.01
C VAL A 249 29.07 -22.40 8.28
N ILE A 250 28.92 -21.45 9.20
CA ILE A 250 29.68 -21.46 10.45
C ILE A 250 29.37 -22.71 11.28
N VAL A 251 28.07 -23.03 11.45
CA VAL A 251 27.66 -24.25 12.18
C VAL A 251 28.20 -25.50 11.51
N ALA A 252 28.14 -25.60 10.17
CA ALA A 252 28.69 -26.73 9.43
C ALA A 252 30.20 -26.88 9.63
N LEU A 253 30.96 -25.79 9.61
CA LEU A 253 32.40 -25.82 9.87
C LEU A 253 32.73 -26.26 11.29
N ILE A 254 32.03 -25.74 12.30
CA ILE A 254 32.22 -26.14 13.70
C ILE A 254 31.92 -27.64 13.87
N SER A 255 30.81 -28.11 13.28
CA SER A 255 30.43 -29.53 13.32
C SER A 255 31.48 -30.42 12.63
N PHE A 256 32.00 -29.98 11.47
CA PHE A 256 33.04 -30.71 10.75
C PHE A 256 34.34 -30.82 11.55
N ILE A 257 34.77 -29.75 12.20
CA ILE A 257 35.92 -29.74 13.11
C ILE A 257 35.69 -30.70 14.27
N GLY A 258 34.48 -30.68 14.87
CA GLY A 258 34.10 -31.59 15.95
C GLY A 258 34.17 -33.09 15.53
N VAL A 259 33.73 -33.39 14.32
CA VAL A 259 33.81 -34.77 13.76
C VAL A 259 35.28 -35.17 13.58
N ILE A 260 36.12 -34.30 13.01
CA ILE A 260 37.54 -34.59 12.84
C ILE A 260 38.20 -34.84 14.21
N TRP A 261 37.90 -33.98 15.18
CA TRP A 261 38.44 -34.15 16.56
C TRP A 261 38.01 -35.48 17.16
N ALA A 262 36.75 -35.86 17.09
CA ALA A 262 36.25 -37.12 17.58
C ALA A 262 36.91 -38.35 16.93
N ILE A 263 37.16 -38.28 15.59
CA ILE A 263 37.87 -39.32 14.85
C ILE A 263 39.34 -39.43 15.31
N VAL A 264 40.02 -38.30 15.48
CA VAL A 264 41.40 -38.29 15.95
C VAL A 264 41.51 -38.86 17.36
N GLU A 265 40.63 -38.50 18.26
CA GLU A 265 40.58 -39.01 19.63
C GLU A 265 40.33 -40.53 19.65
N ALA A 266 39.38 -40.99 18.85
CA ALA A 266 39.11 -42.42 18.68
C ALA A 266 40.29 -43.24 18.10
N LEU A 267 41.06 -42.65 17.18
CA LEU A 267 42.24 -43.29 16.57
C LEU A 267 43.45 -43.27 17.47
N LEU A 268 43.61 -42.25 18.31
CA LEU A 268 44.73 -42.15 19.26
C LEU A 268 44.53 -42.98 20.54
N GLY A 269 43.38 -43.63 20.72
CA GLY A 269 43.13 -44.56 21.82
C GLY A 269 42.88 -43.88 23.16
N ALA A 270 42.37 -42.70 23.15
CA ALA A 270 41.91 -42.00 24.35
C ALA A 270 40.54 -42.48 24.81
#